data_990d04090eba0fd99dfa4a4cf4a7c878
#
_entry.id   990d04090eba0fd99dfa4a4cf4a7c878
#
_cell.length_a   1.000
_cell.length_b   1.000
_cell.length_c   1.000
_cell.angle_alpha   90.00
_cell.angle_beta   90.00
_cell.angle_gamma   90.00
#
_symmetry.space_group_name_H-M   'P 1'
#
loop_
_entity.id
_entity.type
_entity.pdbx_description
1 polymer ?
#
loop_
_entity_poly.entity_id
_entity_poly.type
_entity_poly.pdbx_seq_one_letter_code
_entity_poly.pdbx_strand_id
1 'polypeptide(L)'
;MSNSQSDMPSPQKTEEALFRAAVELPPGTVRRAFLDQACAGDPALRQRLEALLAAHDSPDESLPGTAPAVKATMKLDLPDAPDEAVGQTLGRYKLMERLGEGGCGVVYVAEQTQPVRRRVALKVIKLGMDTKAVVARFEAERQALAMMDHPNIAKVLDAGTTEVGRPYFVMELVRGIRITDYCDQANLTTKERLELFIKICQAIQHAHQKGIIHRDIKPSNILVTLHDGVPVPKVIDFGIAKATEGRLTDATVYTQLHQFIGTPAYMSPEQAEMSGLDIDTRSDIYSLGVLLYELLAGSTPFDGKELMSLGIDAMRKTIREKEPVRPSTRFATLKGDDLTTTAKRRSADKAKLMHQLKGDLDWIVMKCLEKDRTRRYETANGLAAD
;
A
#
# COMPACT_ATOMS: atom_id res chain seq x y z
N MET A 1 25.77 -43.44 -25.69
CA MET A 1 25.54 -42.28 -26.55
C MET A 1 24.75 -41.26 -25.70
N SER A 2 25.48 -40.34 -25.12
CA SER A 2 24.98 -39.35 -24.16
C SER A 2 24.51 -38.13 -24.95
N ASN A 3 23.25 -37.77 -24.81
CA ASN A 3 22.71 -36.51 -25.33
C ASN A 3 22.73 -35.46 -24.20
N SER A 4 23.73 -34.63 -24.20
CA SER A 4 23.80 -33.38 -23.42
C SER A 4 22.96 -32.31 -24.14
N GLN A 5 21.76 -32.05 -23.65
CA GLN A 5 21.05 -30.84 -23.99
C GLN A 5 21.67 -29.68 -23.20
N SER A 6 22.27 -28.76 -23.94
CA SER A 6 22.82 -27.49 -23.45
C SER A 6 21.69 -26.58 -22.96
N ASP A 7 21.75 -26.24 -21.70
CA ASP A 7 20.96 -25.19 -21.02
C ASP A 7 21.27 -23.84 -21.67
N MET A 8 20.36 -23.30 -22.47
CA MET A 8 20.46 -21.92 -22.99
C MET A 8 19.95 -20.95 -21.90
N PRO A 9 20.73 -19.97 -21.45
CA PRO A 9 20.27 -19.00 -20.48
C PRO A 9 19.13 -18.14 -21.05
N SER A 10 18.14 -17.81 -20.19
CA SER A 10 16.98 -16.98 -20.57
C SER A 10 17.43 -15.60 -21.09
N PRO A 11 16.72 -15.00 -22.06
CA PRO A 11 17.09 -13.72 -22.70
C PRO A 11 17.34 -12.57 -21.70
N GLN A 12 16.58 -12.52 -20.61
CA GLN A 12 16.69 -11.49 -19.56
C GLN A 12 17.98 -11.60 -18.73
N LYS A 13 18.46 -12.82 -18.43
CA LYS A 13 19.76 -13.02 -17.75
C LYS A 13 20.93 -12.58 -18.62
N THR A 14 20.78 -12.68 -19.93
CA THR A 14 21.80 -12.24 -20.88
C THR A 14 21.87 -10.72 -20.97
N GLU A 15 20.74 -10.01 -20.99
CA GLU A 15 20.63 -8.54 -21.06
C GLU A 15 21.25 -7.87 -19.82
N GLU A 16 20.93 -8.34 -18.62
CA GLU A 16 21.49 -7.81 -17.37
C GLU A 16 23.01 -8.04 -17.27
N ALA A 17 23.49 -9.19 -17.67
CA ALA A 17 24.92 -9.50 -17.67
C ALA A 17 25.71 -8.61 -18.66
N LEU A 18 25.13 -8.35 -19.84
CA LEU A 18 25.70 -7.48 -20.85
C LEU A 18 25.68 -6.00 -20.39
N PHE A 19 24.64 -5.55 -19.75
CA PHE A 19 24.57 -4.21 -19.19
C PHE A 19 25.66 -3.98 -18.13
N ARG A 20 25.79 -4.89 -17.17
CA ARG A 20 26.85 -4.81 -16.13
C ARG A 20 28.24 -4.76 -16.74
N ALA A 21 28.54 -5.64 -17.71
CA ALA A 21 29.82 -5.65 -18.39
C ALA A 21 30.08 -4.34 -19.17
N ALA A 22 29.04 -3.74 -19.76
CA ALA A 22 29.15 -2.48 -20.48
C ALA A 22 29.38 -1.27 -19.55
N VAL A 23 28.79 -1.27 -18.34
CA VAL A 23 28.97 -0.21 -17.32
C VAL A 23 30.42 -0.17 -16.82
N GLU A 24 31.08 -1.32 -16.68
CA GLU A 24 32.52 -1.39 -16.26
C GLU A 24 33.47 -0.84 -17.31
N LEU A 25 33.04 -0.65 -18.56
CA LEU A 25 33.85 -0.10 -19.62
C LEU A 25 33.71 1.44 -19.70
N PRO A 26 34.80 2.18 -19.93
CA PRO A 26 34.75 3.64 -20.06
C PRO A 26 33.84 4.04 -21.24
N PRO A 27 33.02 5.12 -21.08
CA PRO A 27 32.21 5.65 -22.17
C PRO A 27 33.07 6.00 -23.39
N GLY A 28 32.64 5.58 -24.58
CA GLY A 28 33.39 5.87 -25.83
C GLY A 28 33.52 4.67 -26.76
N THR A 29 34.66 4.63 -27.51
CA THR A 29 34.90 3.63 -28.56
C THR A 29 34.97 2.20 -28.04
N VAL A 30 35.52 1.98 -26.86
CA VAL A 30 35.70 0.64 -26.26
C VAL A 30 34.33 0.04 -25.91
N ARG A 31 33.47 0.82 -25.24
CA ARG A 31 32.13 0.38 -24.89
C ARG A 31 31.23 0.13 -26.12
N ARG A 32 31.40 0.97 -27.17
CA ARG A 32 30.68 0.75 -28.46
C ARG A 32 31.09 -0.54 -29.12
N ALA A 33 32.40 -0.79 -29.23
CA ALA A 33 32.94 -2.03 -29.83
C ALA A 33 32.45 -3.27 -29.07
N PHE A 34 32.40 -3.21 -27.75
CA PHE A 34 31.79 -4.29 -26.92
C PHE A 34 30.32 -4.52 -27.27
N LEU A 35 29.52 -3.44 -27.36
CA LEU A 35 28.09 -3.56 -27.72
C LEU A 35 27.88 -4.06 -29.14
N ASP A 36 28.76 -3.65 -30.11
CA ASP A 36 28.72 -4.14 -31.47
C ASP A 36 28.94 -5.66 -31.54
N GLN A 37 29.86 -6.17 -30.74
CA GLN A 37 30.15 -7.59 -30.69
C GLN A 37 29.11 -8.39 -29.89
N ALA A 38 28.71 -7.88 -28.72
CA ALA A 38 27.79 -8.57 -27.80
C ALA A 38 26.35 -8.61 -28.29
N CYS A 39 25.91 -7.62 -29.08
CA CYS A 39 24.60 -7.52 -29.67
C CYS A 39 24.56 -7.88 -31.16
N ALA A 40 25.60 -8.55 -31.69
CA ALA A 40 25.66 -8.94 -33.08
C ALA A 40 24.44 -9.81 -33.46
N GLY A 41 23.58 -9.24 -34.32
CA GLY A 41 22.36 -9.91 -34.79
C GLY A 41 21.07 -9.53 -34.04
N ASP A 42 21.14 -8.77 -32.95
CA ASP A 42 19.93 -8.28 -32.22
C ASP A 42 19.96 -6.75 -32.04
N PRO A 43 19.47 -5.98 -33.03
CA PRO A 43 19.43 -4.53 -32.96
C PRO A 43 18.48 -4.01 -31.85
N ALA A 44 17.44 -4.77 -31.47
CA ALA A 44 16.51 -4.39 -30.42
C ALA A 44 17.16 -4.49 -29.02
N LEU A 45 17.95 -5.53 -28.77
CA LEU A 45 18.75 -5.67 -27.56
C LEU A 45 19.78 -4.53 -27.44
N ARG A 46 20.46 -4.20 -28.55
CA ARG A 46 21.41 -3.09 -28.58
C ARG A 46 20.76 -1.77 -28.19
N GLN A 47 19.63 -1.43 -28.80
CA GLN A 47 18.93 -0.17 -28.51
C GLN A 47 18.51 -0.07 -27.03
N ARG A 48 18.04 -1.17 -26.43
CA ARG A 48 17.70 -1.21 -24.99
C ARG A 48 18.92 -0.99 -24.11
N LEU A 49 20.05 -1.64 -24.40
CA LEU A 49 21.30 -1.47 -23.64
C LEU A 49 21.86 -0.06 -23.76
N GLU A 50 21.81 0.56 -24.93
CA GLU A 50 22.23 1.95 -25.14
C GLU A 50 21.34 2.94 -24.38
N ALA A 51 20.03 2.71 -24.31
CA ALA A 51 19.10 3.54 -23.53
C ALA A 51 19.38 3.42 -22.01
N LEU A 52 19.65 2.21 -21.51
CA LEU A 52 20.01 1.98 -20.11
C LEU A 52 21.34 2.63 -19.73
N LEU A 53 22.35 2.56 -20.62
CA LEU A 53 23.65 3.18 -20.40
C LEU A 53 23.56 4.71 -20.47
N ALA A 54 22.78 5.28 -21.36
CA ALA A 54 22.55 6.72 -21.43
C ALA A 54 21.86 7.26 -20.15
N ALA A 55 20.90 6.51 -19.60
CA ALA A 55 20.27 6.85 -18.32
C ALA A 55 21.24 6.72 -17.14
N HIS A 56 22.16 5.76 -17.17
CA HIS A 56 23.18 5.56 -16.14
C HIS A 56 24.30 6.62 -16.19
N ASP A 57 24.72 7.04 -17.39
CA ASP A 57 25.85 7.96 -17.60
C ASP A 57 25.44 9.45 -17.55
N SER A 58 24.15 9.79 -17.38
CA SER A 58 23.69 11.18 -17.24
C SER A 58 23.91 11.67 -15.80
N PRO A 59 24.91 12.54 -15.54
CA PRO A 59 25.02 13.18 -14.24
C PRO A 59 23.89 14.20 -14.08
N ASP A 60 23.40 14.32 -12.86
CA ASP A 60 22.40 15.28 -12.38
C ASP A 60 22.97 16.71 -12.57
N GLU A 61 22.75 17.35 -13.72
CA GLU A 61 23.13 18.73 -13.95
C GLU A 61 22.06 19.66 -13.41
N SER A 62 22.30 20.14 -12.19
CA SER A 62 21.67 21.31 -11.64
C SER A 62 22.04 22.54 -12.46
N LEU A 63 21.12 23.08 -13.25
CA LEU A 63 21.23 24.39 -13.88
C LEU A 63 20.37 25.43 -13.15
N PRO A 64 20.92 26.62 -12.84
CA PRO A 64 20.14 27.70 -12.24
C PRO A 64 19.49 28.58 -13.33
N GLY A 65 18.22 28.84 -13.18
CA GLY A 65 17.56 30.03 -13.75
C GLY A 65 16.57 29.80 -14.88
N THR A 66 15.36 30.26 -14.59
CA THR A 66 14.18 30.57 -15.43
C THR A 66 13.22 29.42 -15.75
N ALA A 67 12.05 29.53 -15.07
CA ALA A 67 10.85 28.79 -15.40
C ALA A 67 10.32 29.15 -16.82
N PRO A 68 9.67 28.23 -17.50
CA PRO A 68 8.23 28.11 -17.34
C PRO A 68 7.77 26.69 -17.04
N ALA A 69 6.62 26.61 -16.37
CA ALA A 69 5.89 25.41 -16.03
C ALA A 69 5.85 24.40 -17.19
N VAL A 70 6.58 23.30 -17.04
CA VAL A 70 6.31 22.09 -17.81
C VAL A 70 5.37 21.24 -16.99
N LYS A 71 4.12 21.27 -17.44
CA LYS A 71 3.06 20.38 -17.02
C LYS A 71 3.53 18.92 -17.05
N ALA A 72 3.17 18.26 -15.96
CA ALA A 72 2.76 16.88 -15.91
C ALA A 72 3.54 15.91 -16.78
N THR A 73 4.28 15.04 -16.14
CA THR A 73 4.52 13.67 -16.58
C THR A 73 3.32 13.22 -17.43
N MET A 74 3.51 13.12 -18.72
CA MET A 74 2.64 12.35 -19.58
C MET A 74 2.61 10.94 -18.94
N LYS A 75 1.50 10.58 -18.32
CA LYS A 75 1.10 9.19 -18.27
C LYS A 75 1.04 8.80 -19.74
N LEU A 76 2.01 8.03 -20.19
CA LEU A 76 1.83 7.23 -21.37
C LEU A 76 0.72 6.26 -20.96
N ASP A 77 -0.51 6.54 -21.37
CA ASP A 77 -1.58 5.55 -21.46
C ASP A 77 -1.18 4.60 -22.60
N LEU A 78 -0.15 3.80 -22.34
CA LEU A 78 -0.03 2.54 -23.04
C LEU A 78 -1.23 1.75 -22.56
N PRO A 79 -2.09 1.25 -23.44
CA PRO A 79 -3.12 0.32 -23.05
C PRO A 79 -2.40 -0.78 -22.27
N ASP A 80 -2.79 -0.98 -21.01
CA ASP A 80 -2.29 -2.07 -20.19
C ASP A 80 -2.36 -3.32 -21.04
N ALA A 81 -1.20 -3.97 -21.25
CA ALA A 81 -1.18 -5.25 -21.95
C ALA A 81 -2.23 -6.13 -21.26
N PRO A 82 -3.10 -6.81 -22.03
CA PRO A 82 -4.20 -7.56 -21.44
C PRO A 82 -3.60 -8.48 -20.37
N ASP A 83 -4.11 -8.36 -19.12
CA ASP A 83 -3.66 -9.21 -18.02
C ASP A 83 -3.99 -10.66 -18.42
N GLU A 84 -2.96 -11.45 -18.74
CA GLU A 84 -3.10 -12.83 -19.22
C GLU A 84 -3.91 -13.70 -18.25
N ALA A 85 -4.03 -13.29 -17.00
CA ALA A 85 -4.85 -13.96 -16.00
C ALA A 85 -6.35 -13.68 -16.17
N VAL A 86 -6.75 -12.56 -16.78
CA VAL A 86 -8.16 -12.21 -17.01
C VAL A 86 -8.76 -13.18 -18.02
N GLY A 87 -9.91 -13.77 -17.69
CA GLY A 87 -10.58 -14.82 -18.47
C GLY A 87 -10.21 -16.24 -18.04
N GLN A 88 -9.09 -16.42 -17.34
CA GLN A 88 -8.71 -17.73 -16.78
C GLN A 88 -9.63 -18.16 -15.64
N THR A 89 -9.68 -19.46 -15.39
CA THR A 89 -10.46 -20.04 -14.31
C THR A 89 -9.53 -20.62 -13.25
N LEU A 90 -9.70 -20.18 -12.01
CA LEU A 90 -8.99 -20.69 -10.86
C LEU A 90 -9.95 -21.52 -10.00
N GLY A 91 -9.93 -22.85 -10.15
CA GLY A 91 -10.93 -23.73 -9.55
C GLY A 91 -12.36 -23.35 -10.00
N ARG A 92 -13.21 -22.92 -9.07
CA ARG A 92 -14.58 -22.47 -9.33
C ARG A 92 -14.73 -20.95 -9.56
N TYR A 93 -13.62 -20.22 -9.71
CA TYR A 93 -13.59 -18.77 -9.84
C TYR A 93 -13.06 -18.38 -11.22
N LYS A 94 -13.89 -17.73 -12.03
CA LYS A 94 -13.48 -17.14 -13.30
C LYS A 94 -13.02 -15.70 -13.06
N LEU A 95 -11.77 -15.39 -13.39
CA LEU A 95 -11.21 -14.05 -13.27
C LEU A 95 -11.80 -13.12 -14.35
N MET A 96 -12.42 -12.00 -13.93
CA MET A 96 -13.17 -11.14 -14.84
C MET A 96 -12.44 -9.84 -15.14
N GLU A 97 -11.91 -9.20 -14.09
CA GLU A 97 -11.32 -7.86 -14.17
C GLU A 97 -10.26 -7.72 -13.08
N ARG A 98 -9.16 -7.04 -13.39
CA ARG A 98 -8.14 -6.70 -12.41
C ARG A 98 -8.55 -5.43 -11.67
N LEU A 99 -8.75 -5.51 -10.34
CA LEU A 99 -9.08 -4.36 -9.49
C LEU A 99 -7.86 -3.55 -9.11
N GLY A 100 -6.70 -4.21 -8.97
CA GLY A 100 -5.47 -3.54 -8.59
C GLY A 100 -4.34 -4.50 -8.27
N GLU A 101 -3.15 -3.94 -8.14
CA GLU A 101 -1.94 -4.63 -7.73
C GLU A 101 -1.29 -3.88 -6.59
N GLY A 102 -0.83 -4.62 -5.59
CA GLY A 102 -0.10 -4.10 -4.44
C GLY A 102 1.17 -4.89 -4.14
N GLY A 103 1.90 -4.51 -3.11
CA GLY A 103 3.11 -5.21 -2.68
C GLY A 103 2.90 -6.70 -2.42
N CYS A 104 1.74 -7.06 -1.87
CA CYS A 104 1.43 -8.44 -1.45
C CYS A 104 0.72 -9.30 -2.51
N GLY A 105 0.26 -8.72 -3.63
CA GLY A 105 -0.47 -9.51 -4.62
C GLY A 105 -1.30 -8.71 -5.60
N VAL A 106 -2.03 -9.43 -6.45
CA VAL A 106 -2.96 -8.88 -7.43
C VAL A 106 -4.38 -9.23 -7.02
N VAL A 107 -5.29 -8.27 -7.10
CA VAL A 107 -6.71 -8.44 -6.75
C VAL A 107 -7.55 -8.37 -8.01
N TYR A 108 -8.43 -9.37 -8.17
CA TYR A 108 -9.36 -9.50 -9.30
C TYR A 108 -10.81 -9.48 -8.82
N VAL A 109 -11.71 -8.95 -9.66
CA VAL A 109 -13.10 -9.34 -9.63
C VAL A 109 -13.17 -10.75 -10.23
N ALA A 110 -13.73 -11.69 -9.51
CA ALA A 110 -13.95 -13.02 -9.99
C ALA A 110 -15.43 -13.41 -9.90
N GLU A 111 -15.89 -14.25 -10.82
CA GLU A 111 -17.21 -14.86 -10.76
C GLU A 111 -17.09 -16.27 -10.20
N GLN A 112 -17.64 -16.49 -9.00
CA GLN A 112 -17.83 -17.81 -8.45
C GLN A 112 -18.94 -18.50 -9.23
N THR A 113 -18.69 -19.69 -9.80
CA THR A 113 -19.68 -20.43 -10.62
C THR A 113 -20.46 -21.45 -9.82
N GLN A 114 -19.88 -21.99 -8.74
CA GLN A 114 -20.46 -23.04 -7.89
C GLN A 114 -20.16 -22.76 -6.41
N PRO A 115 -21.02 -23.18 -5.45
CA PRO A 115 -22.36 -23.75 -5.62
C PRO A 115 -23.41 -22.68 -5.97
N VAL A 116 -23.11 -21.40 -5.75
CA VAL A 116 -23.96 -20.25 -6.04
C VAL A 116 -23.20 -19.26 -6.89
N ARG A 117 -23.82 -18.78 -7.96
CA ARG A 117 -23.22 -17.77 -8.83
C ARG A 117 -23.21 -16.41 -8.14
N ARG A 118 -22.02 -15.86 -7.93
CA ARG A 118 -21.84 -14.51 -7.33
C ARG A 118 -20.50 -13.92 -7.74
N ARG A 119 -20.41 -12.58 -7.68
CA ARG A 119 -19.14 -11.87 -7.84
C ARG A 119 -18.43 -11.75 -6.49
N VAL A 120 -17.12 -11.96 -6.51
CA VAL A 120 -16.23 -11.92 -5.35
C VAL A 120 -14.96 -11.14 -5.69
N ALA A 121 -14.23 -10.68 -4.67
CA ALA A 121 -12.86 -10.22 -4.83
C ALA A 121 -11.93 -11.41 -4.59
N LEU A 122 -10.98 -11.65 -5.50
CA LEU A 122 -10.00 -12.73 -5.42
C LEU A 122 -8.60 -12.12 -5.43
N LYS A 123 -7.85 -12.30 -4.35
CA LYS A 123 -6.47 -11.83 -4.20
C LYS A 123 -5.49 -12.98 -4.35
N VAL A 124 -4.64 -12.92 -5.37
CA VAL A 124 -3.54 -13.87 -5.59
C VAL A 124 -2.27 -13.27 -5.01
N ILE A 125 -1.60 -14.01 -4.12
CA ILE A 125 -0.36 -13.58 -3.49
C ILE A 125 0.81 -13.72 -4.49
N LYS A 126 1.74 -12.72 -4.51
CA LYS A 126 2.88 -12.72 -5.43
C LYS A 126 3.90 -13.83 -5.13
N LEU A 127 4.62 -14.26 -6.18
CA LEU A 127 5.78 -15.16 -6.07
C LEU A 127 6.89 -14.52 -5.22
N GLY A 128 7.61 -15.37 -4.47
CA GLY A 128 8.67 -14.94 -3.55
C GLY A 128 8.27 -15.05 -2.07
N MET A 129 6.98 -15.32 -1.81
CA MET A 129 6.43 -15.62 -0.48
C MET A 129 6.13 -17.12 -0.31
N ASP A 130 6.71 -17.99 -1.12
CA ASP A 130 6.32 -19.40 -1.30
C ASP A 130 7.07 -20.35 -0.35
N THR A 131 7.68 -19.87 0.72
CA THR A 131 8.32 -20.78 1.68
C THR A 131 7.27 -21.61 2.42
N LYS A 132 7.60 -22.87 2.74
CA LYS A 132 6.69 -23.76 3.52
C LYS A 132 6.20 -23.09 4.81
N ALA A 133 7.01 -22.22 5.40
CA ALA A 133 6.66 -21.45 6.60
C ALA A 133 5.58 -20.39 6.31
N VAL A 134 5.62 -19.75 5.13
CA VAL A 134 4.61 -18.78 4.67
C VAL A 134 3.29 -19.48 4.43
N VAL A 135 3.30 -20.64 3.75
CA VAL A 135 2.09 -21.42 3.49
C VAL A 135 1.44 -21.92 4.80
N ALA A 136 2.24 -22.40 5.75
CA ALA A 136 1.72 -22.84 7.04
C ALA A 136 1.08 -21.71 7.87
N ARG A 137 1.69 -20.51 7.88
CA ARG A 137 1.12 -19.31 8.51
C ARG A 137 -0.14 -18.84 7.79
N PHE A 138 -0.13 -18.88 6.45
CA PHE A 138 -1.31 -18.60 5.63
C PHE A 138 -2.50 -19.48 6.02
N GLU A 139 -2.29 -20.77 6.23
CA GLU A 139 -3.36 -21.69 6.64
C GLU A 139 -3.88 -21.39 8.05
N ALA A 140 -3.01 -21.03 8.99
CA ALA A 140 -3.41 -20.65 10.34
C ALA A 140 -4.20 -19.33 10.32
N GLU A 141 -3.74 -18.32 9.59
CA GLU A 141 -4.44 -17.03 9.46
C GLU A 141 -5.76 -17.15 8.69
N ARG A 142 -5.82 -18.05 7.69
CA ARG A 142 -7.05 -18.36 6.96
C ARG A 142 -8.19 -18.74 7.90
N GLN A 143 -7.92 -19.61 8.88
CA GLN A 143 -8.93 -20.05 9.84
C GLN A 143 -9.40 -18.89 10.71
N ALA A 144 -8.49 -18.05 11.18
CA ALA A 144 -8.83 -16.88 12.00
C ALA A 144 -9.63 -15.84 11.20
N LEU A 145 -9.26 -15.59 9.94
CA LEU A 145 -9.98 -14.69 9.05
C LEU A 145 -11.38 -15.20 8.70
N ALA A 146 -11.55 -16.50 8.51
CA ALA A 146 -12.85 -17.12 8.25
C ALA A 146 -13.82 -16.99 9.44
N MET A 147 -13.28 -16.84 10.66
CA MET A 147 -14.06 -16.64 11.90
C MET A 147 -14.45 -15.17 12.13
N MET A 148 -13.98 -14.22 11.30
CA MET A 148 -14.36 -12.81 11.42
C MET A 148 -15.75 -12.58 10.83
N ASP A 149 -16.70 -12.32 11.69
CA ASP A 149 -18.06 -11.93 11.31
C ASP A 149 -18.42 -10.59 11.98
N HIS A 150 -18.23 -9.52 11.22
CA HIS A 150 -18.51 -8.15 11.67
C HIS A 150 -19.05 -7.32 10.49
N PRO A 151 -20.07 -6.48 10.68
CA PRO A 151 -20.70 -5.72 9.59
C PRO A 151 -19.73 -4.77 8.86
N ASN A 152 -18.70 -4.30 9.55
CA ASN A 152 -17.71 -3.38 9.02
C ASN A 152 -16.39 -4.07 8.60
N ILE A 153 -16.38 -5.38 8.44
CA ILE A 153 -15.26 -6.15 7.87
C ILE A 153 -15.74 -6.87 6.61
N ALA A 154 -14.97 -6.85 5.54
CA ALA A 154 -15.24 -7.67 4.36
C ALA A 154 -15.04 -9.15 4.70
N LYS A 155 -16.06 -9.98 4.47
CA LYS A 155 -16.01 -11.41 4.81
C LYS A 155 -15.01 -12.15 3.92
N VAL A 156 -14.18 -13.00 4.51
CA VAL A 156 -13.42 -14.01 3.78
C VAL A 156 -14.35 -15.18 3.51
N LEU A 157 -14.50 -15.52 2.24
CA LEU A 157 -15.47 -16.51 1.74
C LEU A 157 -14.83 -17.86 1.45
N ASP A 158 -13.56 -17.83 1.04
CA ASP A 158 -12.78 -19.00 0.67
C ASP A 158 -11.29 -18.68 0.62
N ALA A 159 -10.45 -19.70 0.59
CA ALA A 159 -9.03 -19.58 0.32
C ALA A 159 -8.50 -20.89 -0.26
N GLY A 160 -7.44 -20.80 -1.07
CA GLY A 160 -6.84 -21.96 -1.71
C GLY A 160 -5.46 -21.67 -2.27
N THR A 161 -4.96 -22.60 -3.06
CA THR A 161 -3.69 -22.48 -3.78
C THR A 161 -3.92 -22.68 -5.27
N THR A 162 -3.19 -21.94 -6.10
CA THR A 162 -3.17 -22.13 -7.55
C THR A 162 -2.44 -23.44 -7.92
N GLU A 163 -2.54 -23.90 -9.17
CA GLU A 163 -1.81 -25.07 -9.67
C GLU A 163 -0.28 -24.93 -9.52
N VAL A 164 0.22 -23.70 -9.55
CA VAL A 164 1.65 -23.38 -9.33
C VAL A 164 1.98 -23.13 -7.84
N GLY A 165 1.05 -23.46 -6.92
CA GLY A 165 1.29 -23.36 -5.47
C GLY A 165 1.12 -21.97 -4.87
N ARG A 166 0.62 -20.96 -5.60
CA ARG A 166 0.40 -19.59 -5.04
C ARG A 166 -0.85 -19.55 -4.18
N PRO A 167 -0.77 -19.04 -2.95
CA PRO A 167 -1.96 -18.82 -2.14
C PRO A 167 -2.89 -17.75 -2.76
N TYR A 168 -4.19 -17.95 -2.60
CA TYR A 168 -5.19 -16.94 -2.92
C TYR A 168 -6.29 -16.89 -1.86
N PHE A 169 -6.86 -15.70 -1.70
CA PHE A 169 -8.05 -15.47 -0.87
C PHE A 169 -9.22 -15.03 -1.73
N VAL A 170 -10.40 -15.51 -1.35
CA VAL A 170 -11.66 -15.07 -1.92
C VAL A 170 -12.45 -14.34 -0.84
N MET A 171 -12.85 -13.13 -1.11
CA MET A 171 -13.51 -12.27 -0.15
C MET A 171 -14.74 -11.56 -0.76
N GLU A 172 -15.55 -11.00 0.09
CA GLU A 172 -16.67 -10.13 -0.29
C GLU A 172 -16.18 -9.04 -1.24
N LEU A 173 -16.82 -8.90 -2.39
CA LEU A 173 -16.58 -7.79 -3.30
C LEU A 173 -17.28 -6.54 -2.77
N VAL A 174 -16.53 -5.67 -2.10
CA VAL A 174 -17.03 -4.40 -1.57
C VAL A 174 -17.00 -3.36 -2.67
N ARG A 175 -18.17 -2.93 -3.14
CA ARG A 175 -18.33 -1.83 -4.08
C ARG A 175 -18.53 -0.53 -3.31
N GLY A 176 -17.45 0.18 -3.08
CA GLY A 176 -17.44 1.42 -2.32
C GLY A 176 -16.30 2.33 -2.77
N ILE A 177 -16.25 3.51 -2.21
CA ILE A 177 -15.16 4.47 -2.40
C ILE A 177 -14.35 4.61 -1.10
N ARG A 178 -13.13 5.07 -1.21
CA ARG A 178 -12.25 5.25 -0.03
C ARG A 178 -12.92 6.17 0.97
N ILE A 179 -12.74 5.88 2.26
CA ILE A 179 -13.39 6.66 3.31
C ILE A 179 -13.09 8.15 3.25
N THR A 180 -11.85 8.54 2.96
CA THR A 180 -11.46 9.97 2.81
C THR A 180 -12.19 10.62 1.66
N ASP A 181 -12.27 9.95 0.51
CA ASP A 181 -12.94 10.45 -0.69
C ASP A 181 -14.45 10.55 -0.46
N TYR A 182 -15.06 9.55 0.19
CA TYR A 182 -16.47 9.58 0.55
C TYR A 182 -16.79 10.77 1.48
N CYS A 183 -16.02 10.92 2.56
CA CYS A 183 -16.21 12.00 3.52
C CYS A 183 -16.07 13.38 2.88
N ASP A 184 -15.15 13.53 1.93
CA ASP A 184 -14.90 14.80 1.24
C ASP A 184 -15.95 15.10 0.16
N GLN A 185 -16.39 14.09 -0.63
CA GLN A 185 -17.43 14.24 -1.66
C GLN A 185 -18.80 14.54 -1.04
N ALA A 186 -19.12 13.88 0.06
CA ALA A 186 -20.36 14.09 0.78
C ALA A 186 -20.31 15.32 1.72
N ASN A 187 -19.17 16.01 1.83
CA ASN A 187 -18.93 17.12 2.75
C ASN A 187 -19.37 16.80 4.19
N LEU A 188 -19.00 15.61 4.68
CA LEU A 188 -19.41 15.16 6.01
C LEU A 188 -18.82 16.07 7.10
N THR A 189 -19.67 16.41 8.07
CA THR A 189 -19.26 17.14 9.27
C THR A 189 -18.24 16.34 10.09
N THR A 190 -17.52 17.03 10.99
CA THR A 190 -16.60 16.38 11.93
C THR A 190 -17.28 15.23 12.68
N LYS A 191 -18.53 15.43 13.16
CA LYS A 191 -19.31 14.41 13.87
C LYS A 191 -19.56 13.17 13.02
N GLU A 192 -20.06 13.34 11.80
CA GLU A 192 -20.35 12.21 10.88
C GLU A 192 -19.08 11.43 10.51
N ARG A 193 -17.93 12.12 10.37
CA ARG A 193 -16.63 11.45 10.16
C ARG A 193 -16.22 10.62 11.37
N LEU A 194 -16.42 11.13 12.58
CA LEU A 194 -16.17 10.39 13.82
C LEU A 194 -17.11 9.18 13.96
N GLU A 195 -18.37 9.29 13.59
CA GLU A 195 -19.32 8.16 13.61
C GLU A 195 -18.88 7.02 12.66
N LEU A 196 -18.36 7.34 11.48
CA LEU A 196 -17.77 6.34 10.59
C LEU A 196 -16.47 5.76 11.17
N PHE A 197 -15.62 6.60 11.76
CA PHE A 197 -14.36 6.18 12.36
C PHE A 197 -14.57 5.24 13.56
N ILE A 198 -15.54 5.50 14.41
CA ILE A 198 -15.92 4.62 15.53
C ILE A 198 -16.27 3.20 15.04
N LYS A 199 -17.04 3.09 13.94
CA LYS A 199 -17.37 1.78 13.34
C LYS A 199 -16.12 1.04 12.87
N ILE A 200 -15.11 1.77 12.37
CA ILE A 200 -13.81 1.19 11.99
C ILE A 200 -13.06 0.70 13.23
N CYS A 201 -13.00 1.51 14.30
CA CYS A 201 -12.37 1.09 15.56
C CYS A 201 -13.01 -0.19 16.11
N GLN A 202 -14.35 -0.32 16.06
CA GLN A 202 -15.06 -1.52 16.47
C GLN A 202 -14.69 -2.74 15.60
N ALA A 203 -14.55 -2.55 14.28
CA ALA A 203 -14.11 -3.60 13.36
C ALA A 203 -12.70 -4.07 13.68
N ILE A 204 -11.76 -3.14 13.90
CA ILE A 204 -10.37 -3.46 14.27
C ILE A 204 -10.31 -4.12 15.64
N GLN A 205 -11.10 -3.65 16.62
CA GLN A 205 -11.21 -4.31 17.92
C GLN A 205 -11.69 -5.75 17.82
N HIS A 206 -12.68 -6.02 16.95
CA HIS A 206 -13.16 -7.38 16.71
C HIS A 206 -12.04 -8.28 16.15
N ALA A 207 -11.23 -7.78 15.22
CA ALA A 207 -10.07 -8.51 14.69
C ALA A 207 -9.02 -8.77 15.79
N HIS A 208 -8.70 -7.76 16.60
CA HIS A 208 -7.76 -7.88 17.71
C HIS A 208 -8.18 -8.96 18.73
N GLN A 209 -9.49 -9.05 19.04
CA GLN A 209 -10.02 -10.10 19.92
C GLN A 209 -9.87 -11.52 19.35
N LYS A 210 -9.71 -11.64 18.02
CA LYS A 210 -9.42 -12.91 17.34
C LYS A 210 -7.92 -13.15 17.14
N GLY A 211 -7.07 -12.30 17.71
CA GLY A 211 -5.62 -12.38 17.58
C GLY A 211 -5.09 -11.88 16.22
N ILE A 212 -5.92 -11.17 15.45
CA ILE A 212 -5.54 -10.67 14.13
C ILE A 212 -5.19 -9.18 14.22
N ILE A 213 -4.00 -8.82 13.75
CA ILE A 213 -3.53 -7.45 13.61
C ILE A 213 -3.61 -7.09 12.13
N HIS A 214 -4.18 -5.92 11.79
CA HIS A 214 -4.38 -5.51 10.40
C HIS A 214 -3.09 -5.13 9.69
N ARG A 215 -2.20 -4.39 10.35
CA ARG A 215 -0.84 -3.97 9.90
C ARG A 215 -0.78 -3.05 8.66
N ASP A 216 -1.91 -2.74 8.03
CA ASP A 216 -1.96 -1.89 6.82
C ASP A 216 -3.23 -1.02 6.80
N ILE A 217 -3.58 -0.42 7.95
CA ILE A 217 -4.74 0.49 8.03
C ILE A 217 -4.41 1.79 7.28
N LYS A 218 -5.19 2.08 6.24
CA LYS A 218 -5.09 3.28 5.40
C LYS A 218 -6.39 3.47 4.62
N PRO A 219 -6.66 4.65 4.05
CA PRO A 219 -7.93 4.92 3.34
C PRO A 219 -8.23 3.95 2.20
N SER A 220 -7.23 3.47 1.46
CA SER A 220 -7.44 2.50 0.37
C SER A 220 -7.95 1.14 0.85
N ASN A 221 -7.77 0.81 2.13
CA ASN A 221 -8.20 -0.44 2.74
C ASN A 221 -9.49 -0.26 3.57
N ILE A 222 -10.14 0.90 3.46
CA ILE A 222 -11.43 1.20 4.12
C ILE A 222 -12.36 1.82 3.10
N LEU A 223 -13.31 1.01 2.63
CA LEU A 223 -14.28 1.42 1.62
C LEU A 223 -15.63 1.75 2.28
N VAL A 224 -16.25 2.83 1.87
CA VAL A 224 -17.61 3.16 2.29
C VAL A 224 -18.58 2.77 1.18
N THR A 225 -19.54 1.92 1.52
CA THR A 225 -20.66 1.54 0.69
C THR A 225 -21.96 2.09 1.27
N LEU A 226 -23.00 2.19 0.45
CA LEU A 226 -24.34 2.57 0.93
C LEU A 226 -25.18 1.31 1.07
N HIS A 227 -25.77 1.14 2.25
CA HIS A 227 -26.77 0.11 2.52
C HIS A 227 -28.08 0.81 2.89
N ASP A 228 -29.09 0.69 2.04
CA ASP A 228 -30.36 1.42 2.17
C ASP A 228 -30.17 2.93 2.37
N GLY A 229 -29.20 3.52 1.65
CA GLY A 229 -28.86 4.94 1.76
C GLY A 229 -27.98 5.30 2.97
N VAL A 230 -27.70 4.36 3.87
CA VAL A 230 -26.87 4.59 5.06
C VAL A 230 -25.41 4.23 4.76
N PRO A 231 -24.43 5.11 5.07
CA PRO A 231 -23.02 4.82 4.85
C PRO A 231 -22.51 3.76 5.84
N VAL A 232 -21.93 2.71 5.26
CA VAL A 232 -21.33 1.59 6.00
C VAL A 232 -19.87 1.47 5.59
N PRO A 233 -18.92 1.79 6.48
CA PRO A 233 -17.51 1.55 6.22
C PRO A 233 -17.21 0.05 6.31
N LYS A 234 -16.39 -0.45 5.38
CA LYS A 234 -15.92 -1.83 5.33
C LYS A 234 -14.39 -1.83 5.31
N VAL A 235 -13.79 -2.45 6.31
CA VAL A 235 -12.34 -2.73 6.34
C VAL A 235 -12.08 -3.92 5.43
N ILE A 236 -11.16 -3.76 4.50
CA ILE A 236 -10.74 -4.78 3.55
C ILE A 236 -9.25 -5.05 3.71
N ASP A 237 -8.79 -6.16 3.17
CA ASP A 237 -7.37 -6.45 2.96
C ASP A 237 -6.51 -6.42 4.24
N PHE A 238 -6.83 -7.28 5.21
CA PHE A 238 -5.96 -7.53 6.36
C PHE A 238 -4.56 -7.95 5.86
N GLY A 239 -3.52 -7.35 6.44
CA GLY A 239 -2.12 -7.47 5.99
C GLY A 239 -1.48 -8.83 6.23
N ILE A 240 -2.16 -9.91 5.81
CA ILE A 240 -1.78 -11.32 5.98
C ILE A 240 -0.38 -11.59 5.47
N ALA A 241 -0.04 -11.03 4.31
CA ALA A 241 1.28 -11.22 3.72
C ALA A 241 2.40 -10.51 4.51
N LYS A 242 2.11 -9.43 5.23
CA LYS A 242 3.09 -8.74 6.08
C LYS A 242 3.42 -9.53 7.36
N ALA A 243 2.54 -10.42 7.80
CA ALA A 243 2.79 -11.31 8.93
C ALA A 243 3.77 -12.45 8.59
N THR A 244 3.91 -12.78 7.31
CA THR A 244 4.76 -13.88 6.84
C THR A 244 6.22 -13.45 6.61
N GLU A 245 6.53 -12.16 6.65
CA GLU A 245 7.87 -11.61 6.45
C GLU A 245 8.73 -11.74 7.71
N GLY A 246 9.16 -12.96 8.02
CA GLY A 246 10.23 -13.19 8.97
C GLY A 246 11.59 -13.01 8.30
N ARG A 247 12.44 -12.09 8.85
CA ARG A 247 13.85 -11.84 8.50
C ARG A 247 14.15 -11.88 6.98
N LEU A 248 13.82 -10.81 6.29
CA LEU A 248 14.35 -10.57 4.96
C LEU A 248 15.83 -10.15 5.05
N THR A 249 16.69 -10.70 4.20
CA THR A 249 18.07 -10.24 4.05
C THR A 249 18.10 -8.85 3.41
N ASP A 250 19.07 -8.01 3.78
CA ASP A 250 19.18 -6.60 3.34
C ASP A 250 19.07 -6.40 1.82
N ALA A 251 19.53 -7.34 1.01
CA ALA A 251 19.45 -7.29 -0.46
C ALA A 251 18.02 -7.48 -1.00
N THR A 252 17.19 -8.29 -0.33
CA THR A 252 15.78 -8.52 -0.69
C THR A 252 14.92 -7.34 -0.27
N VAL A 253 15.29 -6.66 0.81
CA VAL A 253 14.65 -5.44 1.32
C VAL A 253 14.71 -4.31 0.29
N TYR A 254 15.83 -4.12 -0.40
CA TYR A 254 16.01 -3.00 -1.35
C TYR A 254 15.11 -3.12 -2.59
N THR A 255 14.97 -4.30 -3.16
CA THR A 255 14.14 -4.54 -4.35
C THR A 255 12.65 -4.56 -4.00
N GLN A 256 12.31 -5.08 -2.83
CA GLN A 256 10.93 -5.12 -2.34
C GLN A 256 10.47 -3.75 -1.81
N LEU A 257 11.35 -2.92 -1.29
CA LEU A 257 10.98 -1.59 -0.78
C LEU A 257 10.42 -0.67 -1.87
N HIS A 258 10.91 -0.71 -3.10
CA HIS A 258 10.28 -0.02 -4.23
C HIS A 258 8.89 -0.59 -4.59
N GLN A 259 8.66 -1.89 -4.37
CA GLN A 259 7.34 -2.53 -4.51
C GLN A 259 6.50 -2.45 -3.22
N PHE A 260 7.17 -2.31 -2.05
CA PHE A 260 6.60 -2.25 -0.70
C PHE A 260 6.12 -0.86 -0.28
N ILE A 261 6.37 0.17 -1.07
CA ILE A 261 5.95 1.54 -0.78
C ILE A 261 4.41 1.66 -0.87
N GLY A 262 3.73 0.90 0.00
CA GLY A 262 2.45 1.29 0.53
C GLY A 262 2.65 2.59 1.30
N THR A 263 1.69 3.46 1.32
CA THR A 263 1.72 4.84 1.82
C THR A 263 2.46 4.94 3.18
N PRO A 264 3.76 5.31 3.24
CA PRO A 264 4.57 5.27 4.47
C PRO A 264 4.04 6.19 5.56
N ALA A 265 3.18 7.13 5.19
CA ALA A 265 2.54 8.06 6.11
C ALA A 265 1.69 7.39 7.20
N TYR A 266 1.24 6.14 7.00
CA TYR A 266 0.43 5.37 7.97
C TYR A 266 1.23 4.35 8.77
N MET A 267 2.53 4.21 8.47
CA MET A 267 3.42 3.25 9.12
C MET A 267 3.70 3.66 10.56
N SER A 268 3.57 2.72 11.49
CA SER A 268 3.92 2.94 12.90
C SER A 268 5.45 2.96 13.11
N PRO A 269 5.95 3.60 14.19
CA PRO A 269 7.38 3.61 14.52
C PRO A 269 8.00 2.22 14.58
N GLU A 270 7.33 1.24 15.22
CA GLU A 270 7.78 -0.15 15.34
C GLU A 270 7.79 -0.88 13.99
N GLN A 271 6.86 -0.57 13.08
CA GLN A 271 6.92 -1.08 11.70
C GLN A 271 8.11 -0.49 10.93
N ALA A 272 8.43 0.79 11.17
CA ALA A 272 9.57 1.45 10.55
C ALA A 272 10.92 0.90 11.05
N GLU A 273 10.98 0.27 12.23
CA GLU A 273 12.18 -0.41 12.73
C GLU A 273 12.55 -1.68 11.98
N MET A 274 11.56 -2.29 11.28
CA MET A 274 11.73 -3.56 10.52
C MET A 274 12.31 -4.71 11.35
N SER A 275 12.25 -4.62 12.69
CA SER A 275 12.74 -5.68 13.58
C SER A 275 11.88 -6.95 13.53
N GLY A 276 10.70 -6.88 12.96
CA GLY A 276 9.77 -7.99 12.72
C GLY A 276 9.19 -8.67 13.98
N LEU A 277 9.78 -8.43 15.14
CA LEU A 277 9.51 -9.19 16.37
C LEU A 277 8.52 -8.50 17.32
N ASP A 278 8.19 -7.22 17.09
CA ASP A 278 7.54 -6.39 18.11
C ASP A 278 6.25 -5.68 17.65
N ILE A 279 5.62 -6.15 16.56
CA ILE A 279 4.36 -5.58 16.07
C ILE A 279 3.19 -6.19 16.86
N ASP A 280 2.50 -5.35 17.62
CA ASP A 280 1.28 -5.71 18.35
C ASP A 280 0.06 -4.88 17.90
N THR A 281 -1.07 -5.04 18.58
CA THR A 281 -2.33 -4.34 18.27
C THR A 281 -2.19 -2.81 18.32
N ARG A 282 -1.22 -2.27 19.05
CA ARG A 282 -0.96 -0.83 19.18
C ARG A 282 -0.32 -0.22 17.94
N SER A 283 0.22 -1.05 17.03
CA SER A 283 0.59 -0.58 15.68
C SER A 283 -0.63 -0.17 14.86
N ASP A 284 -1.74 -0.92 14.97
CA ASP A 284 -3.00 -0.53 14.34
C ASP A 284 -3.59 0.73 14.98
N ILE A 285 -3.41 0.94 16.30
CA ILE A 285 -3.83 2.17 16.98
C ILE A 285 -3.11 3.40 16.40
N TYR A 286 -1.80 3.30 16.13
CA TYR A 286 -1.06 4.37 15.47
C TYR A 286 -1.63 4.68 14.08
N SER A 287 -1.84 3.67 13.25
CA SER A 287 -2.40 3.83 11.90
C SER A 287 -3.84 4.38 11.93
N LEU A 288 -4.67 3.98 12.91
CA LEU A 288 -5.98 4.59 13.17
C LEU A 288 -5.84 6.06 13.55
N GLY A 289 -4.84 6.43 14.37
CA GLY A 289 -4.52 7.82 14.70
C GLY A 289 -4.18 8.65 13.47
N VAL A 290 -3.37 8.12 12.54
CA VAL A 290 -3.07 8.77 11.26
C VAL A 290 -4.31 8.94 10.41
N LEU A 291 -5.16 7.92 10.33
CA LEU A 291 -6.44 7.98 9.61
C LEU A 291 -7.36 9.05 10.19
N LEU A 292 -7.50 9.09 11.52
CA LEU A 292 -8.30 10.11 12.19
C LEU A 292 -7.76 11.51 11.93
N TYR A 293 -6.43 11.67 12.02
CA TYR A 293 -5.77 12.93 11.68
C TYR A 293 -6.15 13.42 10.28
N GLU A 294 -6.08 12.54 9.28
CA GLU A 294 -6.42 12.88 7.89
C GLU A 294 -7.90 13.19 7.72
N LEU A 295 -8.80 12.43 8.32
CA LEU A 295 -10.24 12.69 8.31
C LEU A 295 -10.57 14.08 8.89
N LEU A 296 -9.85 14.51 9.91
CA LEU A 296 -10.02 15.81 10.59
C LEU A 296 -9.31 16.96 9.85
N ALA A 297 -8.02 16.84 9.62
CA ALA A 297 -7.18 17.92 9.09
C ALA A 297 -7.11 17.98 7.56
N GLY A 298 -7.49 16.89 6.84
CA GLY A 298 -7.44 16.80 5.38
C GLY A 298 -6.07 16.42 4.82
N SER A 299 -5.11 16.12 5.66
CA SER A 299 -3.77 15.66 5.31
C SER A 299 -3.23 14.74 6.40
N THR A 300 -2.25 13.93 6.08
CA THR A 300 -1.54 13.09 7.05
C THR A 300 -0.58 13.91 7.93
N PRO A 301 -0.18 13.42 9.12
CA PRO A 301 0.78 14.09 10.00
C PRO A 301 2.11 14.40 9.31
N PHE A 302 2.60 13.47 8.53
CA PHE A 302 3.75 13.60 7.65
C PHE A 302 3.29 13.48 6.21
N ASP A 303 3.73 14.39 5.33
CA ASP A 303 3.39 14.32 3.91
C ASP A 303 4.02 13.08 3.27
N GLY A 304 3.20 12.26 2.60
CA GLY A 304 3.65 11.01 2.01
C GLY A 304 4.66 11.21 0.89
N LYS A 305 4.56 12.29 0.11
CA LYS A 305 5.51 12.61 -0.98
C LYS A 305 6.84 13.08 -0.40
N GLU A 306 6.79 13.92 0.64
CA GLU A 306 7.98 14.37 1.36
C GLU A 306 8.71 13.17 1.97
N LEU A 307 8.00 12.27 2.67
CA LEU A 307 8.59 11.06 3.24
C LEU A 307 9.29 10.20 2.17
N MET A 308 8.66 10.01 1.01
CA MET A 308 9.24 9.22 -0.07
C MET A 308 10.46 9.87 -0.72
N SER A 309 10.54 11.19 -0.73
CA SER A 309 11.70 11.93 -1.28
C SER A 309 12.94 11.88 -0.39
N LEU A 310 12.78 11.57 0.90
CA LEU A 310 13.90 11.54 1.87
C LEU A 310 14.83 10.32 1.73
N GLY A 311 14.44 9.30 0.97
CA GLY A 311 15.10 7.99 1.02
C GLY A 311 14.73 7.19 2.28
N ILE A 312 15.05 5.89 2.26
CA ILE A 312 14.51 4.90 3.20
C ILE A 312 14.90 5.18 4.66
N ASP A 313 16.18 5.42 4.91
CA ASP A 313 16.70 5.58 6.28
C ASP A 313 16.21 6.89 6.91
N ALA A 314 16.20 7.98 6.15
CA ALA A 314 15.68 9.27 6.62
C ALA A 314 14.16 9.23 6.82
N MET A 315 13.41 8.53 5.97
CA MET A 315 11.98 8.27 6.13
C MET A 315 11.72 7.49 7.42
N ARG A 316 12.41 6.38 7.65
CA ARG A 316 12.32 5.56 8.88
C ARG A 316 12.63 6.38 10.11
N LYS A 317 13.75 7.14 10.08
CA LYS A 317 14.13 8.05 11.17
C LYS A 317 13.03 9.10 11.44
N THR A 318 12.47 9.70 10.38
CA THR A 318 11.37 10.67 10.53
C THR A 318 10.16 10.06 11.22
N ILE A 319 9.73 8.86 10.81
CA ILE A 319 8.57 8.18 11.41
C ILE A 319 8.84 7.84 12.89
N ARG A 320 10.05 7.40 13.24
CA ARG A 320 10.41 7.00 14.60
C ARG A 320 10.61 8.18 15.55
N GLU A 321 11.26 9.25 15.09
CA GLU A 321 11.81 10.28 15.96
C GLU A 321 11.09 11.62 15.88
N LYS A 322 10.57 12.01 14.68
CA LYS A 322 9.97 13.33 14.51
C LYS A 322 8.55 13.36 15.10
N GLU A 323 8.32 14.28 16.02
CA GLU A 323 6.97 14.50 16.57
C GLU A 323 6.04 15.09 15.51
N PRO A 324 4.82 14.55 15.35
CA PRO A 324 3.84 15.10 14.44
C PRO A 324 3.23 16.39 14.97
N VAL A 325 2.87 17.28 14.06
CA VAL A 325 2.16 18.51 14.40
C VAL A 325 0.70 18.20 14.73
N ARG A 326 0.09 18.87 15.72
CA ARG A 326 -1.33 18.66 16.07
C ARG A 326 -2.27 18.95 14.90
N PRO A 327 -3.40 18.24 14.75
CA PRO A 327 -4.39 18.50 13.72
C PRO A 327 -4.82 19.97 13.61
N SER A 328 -5.11 20.63 14.74
CA SER A 328 -5.48 22.05 14.77
C SER A 328 -4.36 22.96 14.26
N THR A 329 -3.11 22.69 14.66
CA THR A 329 -1.94 23.45 14.19
C THR A 329 -1.71 23.22 12.70
N ARG A 330 -1.83 21.99 12.21
CA ARG A 330 -1.74 21.65 10.79
C ARG A 330 -2.79 22.42 9.98
N PHE A 331 -4.04 22.38 10.42
CA PHE A 331 -5.12 23.12 9.79
C PHE A 331 -4.85 24.63 9.76
N ALA A 332 -4.30 25.21 10.84
CA ALA A 332 -3.92 26.62 10.89
C ALA A 332 -2.81 27.02 9.90
N THR A 333 -1.94 26.08 9.52
CA THR A 333 -0.85 26.31 8.55
C THR A 333 -1.27 26.22 7.09
N LEU A 334 -2.48 25.69 6.79
CA LEU A 334 -3.03 25.69 5.44
C LEU A 334 -3.26 27.12 4.96
N LYS A 335 -3.00 27.38 3.69
CA LYS A 335 -3.11 28.73 3.10
C LYS A 335 -4.12 28.74 1.95
N GLY A 336 -4.72 29.91 1.74
CA GLY A 336 -5.57 30.19 0.57
C GLY A 336 -6.70 29.19 0.38
N ASP A 337 -6.78 28.59 -0.81
CA ASP A 337 -7.85 27.71 -1.24
C ASP A 337 -7.86 26.38 -0.49
N ASP A 338 -6.70 25.85 -0.08
CA ASP A 338 -6.63 24.58 0.67
C ASP A 338 -7.34 24.68 2.02
N LEU A 339 -7.15 25.79 2.74
CA LEU A 339 -7.81 26.04 4.01
C LEU A 339 -9.33 26.14 3.85
N THR A 340 -9.77 26.87 2.82
CA THR A 340 -11.20 27.07 2.52
C THR A 340 -11.85 25.75 2.08
N THR A 341 -11.18 25.00 1.19
CA THR A 341 -11.65 23.72 0.71
C THR A 341 -11.74 22.69 1.82
N THR A 342 -10.73 22.61 2.69
CA THR A 342 -10.72 21.69 3.83
C THR A 342 -11.88 21.99 4.80
N ALA A 343 -12.14 23.25 5.12
CA ALA A 343 -13.25 23.66 5.99
C ALA A 343 -14.62 23.31 5.33
N LYS A 344 -14.79 23.65 4.04
CA LYS A 344 -15.99 23.34 3.27
C LYS A 344 -16.31 21.84 3.24
N ARG A 345 -15.30 21.01 2.99
CA ARG A 345 -15.43 19.54 2.97
C ARG A 345 -15.84 18.94 4.33
N ARG A 346 -15.77 19.74 5.40
CA ARG A 346 -16.22 19.37 6.76
C ARG A 346 -17.48 20.10 7.20
N SER A 347 -18.17 20.73 6.23
CA SER A 347 -19.38 21.52 6.46
C SER A 347 -19.22 22.53 7.61
N ALA A 348 -18.06 23.16 7.71
CA ALA A 348 -17.72 24.11 8.74
C ALA A 348 -17.03 25.34 8.15
N ASP A 349 -17.13 26.48 8.83
CA ASP A 349 -16.22 27.59 8.60
C ASP A 349 -14.88 27.37 9.33
N LYS A 350 -13.88 28.18 8.99
CA LYS A 350 -12.51 28.05 9.52
C LYS A 350 -12.46 28.14 11.05
N ALA A 351 -13.20 29.08 11.65
CA ALA A 351 -13.19 29.33 13.09
C ALA A 351 -13.84 28.18 13.84
N LYS A 352 -14.98 27.69 13.35
CA LYS A 352 -15.70 26.54 13.91
C LYS A 352 -14.86 25.28 13.85
N LEU A 353 -14.27 24.97 12.70
CA LEU A 353 -13.43 23.77 12.55
C LEU A 353 -12.20 23.85 13.45
N MET A 354 -11.52 25.00 13.51
CA MET A 354 -10.40 25.22 14.43
C MET A 354 -10.81 24.98 15.89
N HIS A 355 -11.98 25.50 16.30
CA HIS A 355 -12.49 25.31 17.66
C HIS A 355 -12.79 23.83 17.96
N GLN A 356 -13.34 23.11 17.00
CA GLN A 356 -13.63 21.68 17.14
C GLN A 356 -12.37 20.83 17.24
N LEU A 357 -11.33 21.16 16.47
CA LEU A 357 -10.07 20.39 16.47
C LEU A 357 -9.25 20.62 17.73
N LYS A 358 -9.24 21.87 18.22
CA LYS A 358 -8.40 22.26 19.37
C LYS A 358 -8.98 21.71 20.67
N GLY A 359 -8.17 20.96 21.40
CA GLY A 359 -8.53 20.36 22.68
C GLY A 359 -8.58 18.86 22.59
N ASP A 360 -9.75 18.27 22.83
CA ASP A 360 -9.91 16.80 22.96
C ASP A 360 -9.52 16.04 21.69
N LEU A 361 -9.94 16.50 20.51
CA LEU A 361 -9.58 15.83 19.26
C LEU A 361 -8.08 15.90 18.97
N ASP A 362 -7.42 17.03 19.25
CA ASP A 362 -5.95 17.10 19.19
C ASP A 362 -5.31 16.08 20.14
N TRP A 363 -5.81 16.00 21.38
CA TRP A 363 -5.26 15.10 22.39
C TRP A 363 -5.46 13.64 22.02
N ILE A 364 -6.67 13.25 21.60
CA ILE A 364 -7.01 11.87 21.18
C ILE A 364 -6.07 11.42 20.03
N VAL A 365 -5.94 12.27 19.00
CA VAL A 365 -5.09 11.95 17.85
C VAL A 365 -3.63 11.84 18.27
N MET A 366 -3.13 12.83 19.03
CA MET A 366 -1.71 12.84 19.45
C MET A 366 -1.38 11.67 20.37
N LYS A 367 -2.30 11.22 21.22
CA LYS A 367 -2.14 10.01 22.04
C LYS A 367 -2.00 8.74 21.18
N CYS A 368 -2.74 8.62 20.08
CA CYS A 368 -2.55 7.52 19.13
C CYS A 368 -1.16 7.57 18.47
N LEU A 369 -0.63 8.78 18.22
CA LEU A 369 0.62 9.02 17.49
C LEU A 369 1.87 9.04 18.39
N GLU A 370 1.75 8.74 19.68
CA GLU A 370 2.88 8.58 20.59
C GLU A 370 3.90 7.57 20.02
N LYS A 371 5.19 7.94 20.08
CA LYS A 371 6.26 7.07 19.55
C LYS A 371 6.40 5.81 20.39
N ASP A 372 6.36 5.97 21.69
CA ASP A 372 6.28 4.84 22.62
C ASP A 372 4.87 4.25 22.59
N ARG A 373 4.76 3.02 22.09
CA ARG A 373 3.49 2.29 21.99
C ARG A 373 2.78 2.11 23.34
N THR A 374 3.52 2.09 24.47
CA THR A 374 2.94 1.93 25.80
C THR A 374 2.14 3.15 26.26
N ARG A 375 2.35 4.30 25.63
CA ARG A 375 1.65 5.55 25.90
C ARG A 375 0.40 5.76 25.03
N ARG A 376 0.19 4.90 24.03
CA ARG A 376 -1.01 4.91 23.18
C ARG A 376 -2.21 4.30 23.92
N TYR A 377 -3.36 4.27 23.25
CA TYR A 377 -4.50 3.48 23.71
C TYR A 377 -4.14 1.98 23.69
N GLU A 378 -4.59 1.25 24.68
CA GLU A 378 -4.40 -0.21 24.75
C GLU A 378 -5.27 -0.96 23.75
N THR A 379 -6.45 -0.41 23.45
CA THR A 379 -7.46 -1.04 22.59
C THR A 379 -8.10 -0.04 21.62
N ALA A 380 -8.58 -0.52 20.48
CA ALA A 380 -9.31 0.31 19.54
C ALA A 380 -10.66 0.77 20.11
N ASN A 381 -11.29 -0.01 21.00
CA ASN A 381 -12.49 0.43 21.71
C ASN A 381 -12.20 1.55 22.73
N GLY A 382 -11.03 1.56 23.37
CA GLY A 382 -10.63 2.67 24.21
C GLY A 382 -10.48 3.98 23.44
N LEU A 383 -9.91 3.92 22.22
CA LEU A 383 -9.87 5.05 21.30
C LEU A 383 -11.28 5.49 20.86
N ALA A 384 -12.18 4.56 20.58
CA ALA A 384 -13.54 4.87 20.14
C ALA A 384 -14.41 5.48 21.27
N ALA A 385 -14.11 5.17 22.53
CA ALA A 385 -14.85 5.66 23.68
C ALA A 385 -14.55 7.13 23.99
N ASP A 386 -13.29 7.57 23.85
CA ASP A 386 -12.89 8.98 23.99
C ASP A 386 -13.42 9.82 22.82
#